data_18684e2ae98455230c3060402b12b239
#
_entry.id   18684e2ae98455230c3060402b12b239
#
_cell.length_a   1.000
_cell.length_b   1.000
_cell.length_c   1.000
_cell.angle_alpha   90.00
_cell.angle_beta   90.00
_cell.angle_gamma   90.00
#
_symmetry.space_group_name_H-M   'P 1'
#
loop_
_entity.id
_entity.type
_entity.pdbx_description
1 polymer ?
#
loop_
_entity_poly.entity_id
_entity_poly.type
_entity_poly.pdbx_seq_one_letter_code
_entity_poly.pdbx_strand_id
1 'polypeptide(L)'
;VEEILKEQNYNTNDLRTSILSISYEKQNVLDIIANEIGFSFREYLKKNEPYLTSSQVKELISEGFTIGSHSRDHPYFQQLTLSSQLKQIRDSLNFLSDKFSIDYKAYSMPFNDLGIKKEFFYKLYSEIGIDIYFGSSGMKTDQFSNNFQRFHLENRFANSSLSHVIKNKY
;
A
#
# COMPACT_ATOMS: atom_id res chain seq x y z
N VAL A 1 -26.52 -4.58 6.30
CA VAL A 1 -25.09 -4.40 6.66
C VAL A 1 -24.82 -4.93 8.06
N GLU A 2 -25.58 -4.51 9.08
CA GLU A 2 -25.36 -4.95 10.47
C GLU A 2 -25.45 -6.47 10.62
N GLU A 3 -26.44 -7.12 9.99
CA GLU A 3 -26.61 -8.57 10.01
C GLU A 3 -25.41 -9.28 9.39
N ILE A 4 -24.95 -8.83 8.23
CA ILE A 4 -23.76 -9.37 7.57
C ILE A 4 -22.52 -9.27 8.46
N LEU A 5 -22.31 -8.12 9.11
CA LEU A 5 -21.20 -7.94 10.03
C LEU A 5 -21.30 -8.83 11.27
N LYS A 6 -22.49 -9.00 11.83
CA LYS A 6 -22.73 -9.90 12.97
C LYS A 6 -22.45 -11.36 12.62
N GLU A 7 -22.91 -11.84 11.47
CA GLU A 7 -22.64 -13.19 10.97
C GLU A 7 -21.16 -13.47 10.80
N GLN A 8 -20.38 -12.43 10.48
CA GLN A 8 -18.93 -12.50 10.33
C GLN A 8 -18.15 -12.20 11.63
N ASN A 9 -18.87 -12.09 12.78
CA ASN A 9 -18.32 -11.81 14.10
C ASN A 9 -17.65 -10.42 14.24
N TYR A 10 -18.13 -9.41 13.49
CA TYR A 10 -17.69 -8.03 13.67
C TYR A 10 -18.61 -7.29 14.66
N ASN A 11 -18.05 -6.32 15.38
CA ASN A 11 -18.84 -5.43 16.23
C ASN A 11 -19.70 -4.50 15.35
N THR A 12 -20.96 -4.26 15.74
CA THR A 12 -21.89 -3.43 14.98
C THR A 12 -22.23 -2.09 15.65
N ASN A 13 -21.59 -1.76 16.78
CA ASN A 13 -21.81 -0.49 17.47
C ASN A 13 -21.27 0.72 16.67
N ASP A 14 -20.22 0.50 15.86
CA ASP A 14 -19.69 1.47 14.91
C ASP A 14 -19.42 0.77 13.58
N LEU A 15 -20.36 0.91 12.65
CA LEU A 15 -20.31 0.26 11.34
C LEU A 15 -19.08 0.68 10.54
N ARG A 16 -18.66 1.96 10.63
CA ARG A 16 -17.50 2.44 9.91
C ARG A 16 -16.23 1.75 10.39
N THR A 17 -16.01 1.71 11.70
CA THR A 17 -14.84 1.04 12.28
C THR A 17 -14.86 -0.45 11.97
N SER A 18 -16.02 -1.08 12.01
CA SER A 18 -16.16 -2.51 11.70
C SER A 18 -15.85 -2.82 10.24
N ILE A 19 -16.37 -2.03 9.30
CA ILE A 19 -16.06 -2.19 7.87
C ILE A 19 -14.56 -1.97 7.62
N LEU A 20 -13.96 -0.95 8.22
CA LEU A 20 -12.53 -0.66 8.07
C LEU A 20 -11.61 -1.71 8.75
N SER A 21 -12.15 -2.52 9.68
CA SER A 21 -11.42 -3.61 10.33
C SER A 21 -11.44 -4.93 9.54
N ILE A 22 -12.24 -5.01 8.46
CA ILE A 22 -12.28 -6.21 7.61
C ILE A 22 -10.90 -6.45 7.02
N SER A 23 -10.32 -7.62 7.33
CA SER A 23 -8.98 -7.98 6.86
C SER A 23 -8.96 -8.25 5.35
N TYR A 24 -7.78 -8.13 4.75
CA TYR A 24 -7.58 -8.44 3.32
C TYR A 24 -8.06 -9.86 2.95
N GLU A 25 -7.88 -10.84 3.81
CA GLU A 25 -8.31 -12.22 3.59
C GLU A 25 -9.84 -12.37 3.57
N LYS A 26 -10.56 -11.44 4.21
CA LYS A 26 -12.02 -11.39 4.27
C LYS A 26 -12.63 -10.30 3.37
N GLN A 27 -11.90 -9.79 2.41
CA GLN A 27 -12.37 -8.70 1.53
C GLN A 27 -13.68 -9.01 0.78
N ASN A 28 -14.00 -10.29 0.56
CA ASN A 28 -15.28 -10.70 0.00
C ASN A 28 -16.49 -10.24 0.81
N VAL A 29 -16.33 -9.98 2.12
CA VAL A 29 -17.39 -9.40 2.96
C VAL A 29 -17.77 -7.99 2.48
N LEU A 30 -16.80 -7.22 1.96
CA LEU A 30 -17.05 -5.90 1.38
C LEU A 30 -17.93 -6.01 0.11
N ASP A 31 -17.71 -7.04 -0.71
CA ASP A 31 -18.56 -7.28 -1.91
C ASP A 31 -19.97 -7.64 -1.51
N ILE A 32 -20.14 -8.47 -0.46
CA ILE A 32 -21.47 -8.83 0.07
C ILE A 32 -22.18 -7.57 0.58
N ILE A 33 -21.49 -6.73 1.37
CA ILE A 33 -22.06 -5.47 1.88
C ILE A 33 -22.41 -4.53 0.73
N ALA A 34 -21.54 -4.38 -0.26
CA ALA A 34 -21.78 -3.52 -1.42
C ALA A 34 -23.04 -3.97 -2.20
N ASN A 35 -23.19 -5.27 -2.44
CA ASN A 35 -24.35 -5.82 -3.11
C ASN A 35 -25.63 -5.56 -2.32
N GLU A 36 -25.61 -5.75 -0.99
CA GLU A 36 -26.77 -5.51 -0.12
C GLU A 36 -27.28 -4.06 -0.17
N ILE A 37 -26.37 -3.09 -0.26
CA ILE A 37 -26.73 -1.66 -0.35
C ILE A 37 -26.90 -1.18 -1.80
N GLY A 38 -26.83 -2.07 -2.79
CA GLY A 38 -26.93 -1.70 -4.20
C GLY A 38 -25.76 -0.88 -4.72
N PHE A 39 -24.57 -0.96 -4.09
CA PHE A 39 -23.38 -0.24 -4.51
C PHE A 39 -22.52 -1.09 -5.45
N SER A 40 -22.10 -0.51 -6.57
CA SER A 40 -21.22 -1.14 -7.54
C SER A 40 -19.83 -0.47 -7.55
N PHE A 41 -18.81 -1.17 -7.06
CA PHE A 41 -17.42 -0.71 -7.16
C PHE A 41 -17.00 -0.46 -8.63
N ARG A 42 -17.47 -1.30 -9.55
CA ARG A 42 -17.19 -1.15 -10.99
C ARG A 42 -17.71 0.16 -11.56
N GLU A 43 -18.97 0.49 -11.24
CA GLU A 43 -19.58 1.75 -11.70
C GLU A 43 -18.94 2.97 -11.05
N TYR A 44 -18.62 2.85 -9.76
CA TYR A 44 -17.87 3.88 -9.04
C TYR A 44 -16.52 4.18 -9.70
N LEU A 45 -15.73 3.14 -10.00
CA LEU A 45 -14.43 3.28 -10.65
C LEU A 45 -14.57 3.90 -12.05
N LYS A 46 -15.57 3.46 -12.82
CA LYS A 46 -15.83 4.01 -14.16
C LYS A 46 -16.23 5.48 -14.13
N LYS A 47 -17.02 5.88 -13.13
CA LYS A 47 -17.52 7.26 -13.00
C LYS A 47 -16.47 8.23 -12.48
N ASN A 48 -15.66 7.78 -11.52
CA ASN A 48 -14.75 8.67 -10.78
C ASN A 48 -13.30 8.62 -11.29
N GLU A 49 -12.94 7.59 -12.07
CA GLU A 49 -11.59 7.40 -12.63
C GLU A 49 -10.45 7.71 -11.63
N PRO A 50 -10.45 7.12 -10.40
CA PRO A 50 -9.54 7.51 -9.33
C PRO A 50 -8.09 7.08 -9.55
N TYR A 51 -7.82 6.30 -10.59
CA TYR A 51 -6.51 5.74 -10.89
C TYR A 51 -5.97 6.25 -12.22
N LEU A 52 -4.65 6.34 -12.32
CA LEU A 52 -3.98 6.63 -13.57
C LEU A 52 -4.26 5.53 -14.60
N THR A 53 -4.51 5.96 -15.83
CA THR A 53 -4.56 5.06 -16.98
C THR A 53 -3.17 4.62 -17.40
N SER A 54 -3.07 3.51 -18.13
CA SER A 54 -1.77 3.06 -18.68
C SER A 54 -1.15 4.09 -19.63
N SER A 55 -1.96 4.91 -20.29
CA SER A 55 -1.46 6.00 -21.16
C SER A 55 -0.79 7.09 -20.34
N GLN A 56 -1.41 7.53 -19.26
CA GLN A 56 -0.84 8.52 -18.35
C GLN A 56 0.44 8.03 -17.67
N VAL A 57 0.51 6.74 -17.29
CA VAL A 57 1.75 6.17 -16.76
C VAL A 57 2.88 6.20 -17.81
N LYS A 58 2.59 5.87 -19.08
CA LYS A 58 3.57 5.95 -20.17
C LYS A 58 4.02 7.38 -20.43
N GLU A 59 3.12 8.34 -20.33
CA GLU A 59 3.43 9.77 -20.45
C GLU A 59 4.40 10.20 -19.34
N LEU A 60 4.11 9.88 -18.09
CA LEU A 60 5.02 10.14 -16.96
C LEU A 60 6.42 9.53 -17.18
N ILE A 61 6.49 8.30 -17.67
CA ILE A 61 7.78 7.66 -17.99
C ILE A 61 8.51 8.44 -19.10
N SER A 62 7.80 8.89 -20.14
CA SER A 62 8.39 9.67 -21.24
C SER A 62 8.89 11.04 -20.79
N GLU A 63 8.30 11.60 -19.75
CA GLU A 63 8.72 12.86 -19.10
C GLU A 63 9.87 12.68 -18.11
N GLY A 64 10.36 11.45 -17.92
CA GLY A 64 11.50 11.13 -17.06
C GLY A 64 11.14 10.79 -15.61
N PHE A 65 9.86 10.57 -15.30
CA PHE A 65 9.47 10.11 -13.96
C PHE A 65 9.82 8.63 -13.76
N THR A 66 10.32 8.32 -12.57
CA THR A 66 10.56 6.94 -12.14
C THR A 66 9.29 6.36 -11.52
N ILE A 67 8.84 5.23 -12.03
CA ILE A 67 7.65 4.52 -11.55
C ILE A 67 8.07 3.33 -10.69
N GLY A 68 7.62 3.29 -9.45
CA GLY A 68 7.88 2.18 -8.53
C GLY A 68 6.60 1.43 -8.13
N SER A 69 6.78 0.25 -7.57
CA SER A 69 5.70 -0.58 -7.06
C SER A 69 5.25 -0.13 -5.66
N HIS A 70 3.96 -0.35 -5.35
CA HIS A 70 3.36 -0.07 -4.04
C HIS A 70 2.46 -1.22 -3.57
N SER A 71 2.85 -2.46 -3.83
CA SER A 71 2.05 -3.68 -3.77
C SER A 71 0.97 -3.76 -4.85
N ARG A 72 0.32 -4.92 -4.96
CA ARG A 72 -0.75 -5.14 -5.92
C ARG A 72 -2.08 -4.57 -5.45
N ASP A 73 -2.47 -4.88 -4.20
CA ASP A 73 -3.82 -4.64 -3.67
C ASP A 73 -3.80 -3.75 -2.42
N HIS A 74 -2.66 -3.17 -2.07
CA HIS A 74 -2.47 -2.27 -0.92
C HIS A 74 -2.94 -2.83 0.44
N PRO A 75 -2.64 -4.10 0.80
CA PRO A 75 -3.03 -4.68 2.08
C PRO A 75 -2.18 -4.18 3.25
N TYR A 76 -2.65 -4.38 4.48
CA TYR A 76 -1.81 -4.28 5.68
C TYR A 76 -0.84 -5.47 5.72
N PHE A 77 0.44 -5.23 5.42
CA PHE A 77 1.46 -6.28 5.33
C PHE A 77 1.65 -7.06 6.64
N GLN A 78 1.43 -6.41 7.78
CA GLN A 78 1.50 -7.05 9.10
C GLN A 78 0.46 -8.18 9.28
N GLN A 79 -0.63 -8.14 8.52
CA GLN A 79 -1.69 -9.16 8.57
C GLN A 79 -1.46 -10.32 7.59
N LEU A 80 -0.47 -10.21 6.71
CA LEU A 80 -0.17 -11.21 5.69
C LEU A 80 0.91 -12.19 6.17
N THR A 81 0.83 -13.43 5.65
CA THR A 81 1.96 -14.37 5.73
C THR A 81 3.14 -13.85 4.93
N LEU A 82 4.36 -14.27 5.28
CA LEU A 82 5.56 -13.88 4.53
C LEU A 82 5.46 -14.22 3.03
N SER A 83 4.90 -15.38 2.70
CA SER A 83 4.68 -15.79 1.31
C SER A 83 3.73 -14.83 0.59
N SER A 84 2.63 -14.43 1.24
CA SER A 84 1.68 -13.47 0.68
C SER A 84 2.28 -12.07 0.52
N GLN A 85 3.11 -11.63 1.49
CA GLN A 85 3.84 -10.37 1.41
C GLN A 85 4.74 -10.32 0.17
N LEU A 86 5.57 -11.35 -0.02
CA LEU A 86 6.47 -11.45 -1.17
C LEU A 86 5.71 -11.59 -2.50
N LYS A 87 4.59 -12.30 -2.49
CA LYS A 87 3.71 -12.42 -3.67
C LYS A 87 3.13 -11.08 -4.10
N GLN A 88 2.63 -10.27 -3.17
CA GLN A 88 2.11 -8.92 -3.44
C GLN A 88 3.14 -8.04 -4.16
N ILE A 89 4.39 -8.11 -3.73
CA ILE A 89 5.49 -7.34 -4.33
C ILE A 89 5.85 -7.89 -5.70
N ARG A 90 6.06 -9.20 -5.81
CA ARG A 90 6.44 -9.86 -7.06
C ARG A 90 5.41 -9.61 -8.16
N ASP A 91 4.13 -9.80 -7.85
CA ASP A 91 3.04 -9.62 -8.82
C ASP A 91 2.98 -8.17 -9.33
N SER A 92 3.16 -7.19 -8.45
CA SER A 92 3.14 -5.77 -8.84
C SER A 92 4.38 -5.35 -9.64
N LEU A 93 5.57 -5.85 -9.30
CA LEU A 93 6.79 -5.59 -10.07
C LEU A 93 6.74 -6.24 -11.45
N ASN A 94 6.26 -7.49 -11.54
CA ASN A 94 6.07 -8.17 -12.83
C ASN A 94 5.10 -7.40 -13.72
N PHE A 95 3.99 -6.91 -13.16
CA PHE A 95 3.06 -6.07 -13.90
C PHE A 95 3.71 -4.80 -14.48
N LEU A 96 4.57 -4.13 -13.69
CA LEU A 96 5.30 -2.94 -14.16
C LEU A 96 6.29 -3.30 -15.27
N SER A 97 7.04 -4.39 -15.10
CA SER A 97 7.98 -4.86 -16.09
C SER A 97 7.29 -5.26 -17.40
N ASP A 98 6.24 -6.08 -17.32
CA ASP A 98 5.54 -6.62 -18.49
C ASP A 98 4.81 -5.53 -19.28
N LYS A 99 4.20 -4.56 -18.58
CA LYS A 99 3.35 -3.55 -19.21
C LYS A 99 4.08 -2.29 -19.63
N PHE A 100 5.13 -1.91 -18.92
CA PHE A 100 5.83 -0.65 -19.10
C PHE A 100 7.33 -0.82 -19.39
N SER A 101 7.82 -2.05 -19.48
CA SER A 101 9.24 -2.38 -19.72
C SER A 101 10.17 -1.75 -18.67
N ILE A 102 9.71 -1.68 -17.41
CA ILE A 102 10.51 -1.20 -16.29
C ILE A 102 11.44 -2.33 -15.85
N ASP A 103 12.74 -2.09 -15.88
CA ASP A 103 13.81 -3.06 -15.60
C ASP A 103 14.40 -2.93 -14.18
N TYR A 104 14.13 -1.82 -13.49
CA TYR A 104 14.51 -1.62 -12.09
C TYR A 104 13.36 -1.97 -11.13
N LYS A 105 13.71 -2.32 -9.90
CA LYS A 105 12.76 -2.77 -8.87
C LYS A 105 12.72 -1.81 -7.69
N ALA A 106 12.03 -0.68 -7.87
CA ALA A 106 11.73 0.25 -6.79
C ALA A 106 10.40 -0.11 -6.12
N TYR A 107 10.41 -0.20 -4.79
CA TYR A 107 9.23 -0.58 -4.01
C TYR A 107 8.99 0.36 -2.85
N SER A 108 7.75 0.76 -2.65
CA SER A 108 7.29 1.55 -1.51
C SER A 108 6.29 0.75 -0.68
N MET A 109 6.53 0.65 0.64
CA MET A 109 5.63 -0.08 1.54
C MET A 109 4.28 0.63 1.68
N PRO A 110 3.14 -0.09 1.55
CA PRO A 110 1.83 0.40 1.94
C PRO A 110 1.75 0.67 3.44
N PHE A 111 1.04 1.72 3.84
CA PHE A 111 0.85 2.15 5.23
C PHE A 111 2.17 2.36 5.96
N ASN A 112 2.69 1.32 6.62
CA ASN A 112 3.96 1.35 7.35
C ASN A 112 4.60 -0.05 7.40
N ASP A 113 5.89 -0.07 7.69
CA ASP A 113 6.70 -1.29 7.85
C ASP A 113 6.96 -1.66 9.32
N LEU A 114 6.23 -1.04 10.24
CA LEU A 114 6.35 -1.32 11.66
C LEU A 114 5.89 -2.76 11.97
N GLY A 115 6.73 -3.52 12.67
CA GLY A 115 6.42 -4.92 13.02
C GLY A 115 6.67 -5.94 11.88
N ILE A 116 7.11 -5.51 10.71
CA ILE A 116 7.55 -6.44 9.66
C ILE A 116 8.83 -7.15 10.11
N LYS A 117 8.83 -8.47 9.97
CA LYS A 117 9.98 -9.32 10.40
C LYS A 117 11.20 -9.07 9.51
N LYS A 118 12.38 -9.17 10.10
CA LYS A 118 13.66 -9.06 9.38
C LYS A 118 13.78 -10.04 8.20
N GLU A 119 13.23 -11.24 8.36
CA GLU A 119 13.20 -12.27 7.32
C GLU A 119 12.57 -11.77 6.01
N PHE A 120 11.52 -10.95 6.09
CA PHE A 120 10.91 -10.32 4.93
C PHE A 120 11.94 -9.49 4.13
N PHE A 121 12.72 -8.65 4.81
CA PHE A 121 13.72 -7.80 4.16
C PHE A 121 14.85 -8.64 3.54
N TYR A 122 15.32 -9.67 4.22
CA TYR A 122 16.31 -10.58 3.64
C TYR A 122 15.79 -11.23 2.35
N LYS A 123 14.56 -11.74 2.34
CA LYS A 123 13.95 -12.35 1.15
C LYS A 123 13.61 -11.32 0.07
N LEU A 124 13.25 -10.11 0.46
CA LEU A 124 13.02 -9.01 -0.46
C LEU A 124 14.26 -8.73 -1.33
N TYR A 125 15.44 -8.74 -0.72
CA TYR A 125 16.70 -8.55 -1.45
C TYR A 125 17.21 -9.82 -2.12
N SER A 126 17.17 -10.99 -1.44
CA SER A 126 17.76 -12.22 -1.97
C SER A 126 16.89 -12.94 -3.00
N GLU A 127 15.55 -12.91 -2.87
CA GLU A 127 14.64 -13.66 -3.75
C GLU A 127 13.96 -12.76 -4.79
N ILE A 128 13.62 -11.51 -4.46
CA ILE A 128 12.96 -10.57 -5.38
C ILE A 128 14.01 -9.69 -6.07
N GLY A 129 15.11 -9.36 -5.39
CA GLY A 129 16.18 -8.52 -5.91
C GLY A 129 15.73 -7.06 -6.04
N ILE A 130 15.16 -6.49 -4.95
CA ILE A 130 14.79 -5.07 -4.90
C ILE A 130 16.06 -4.21 -4.98
N ASP A 131 16.02 -3.19 -5.84
CA ASP A 131 17.10 -2.20 -5.98
C ASP A 131 16.96 -1.11 -4.91
N ILE A 132 15.74 -0.64 -4.66
CA ILE A 132 15.47 0.41 -3.68
C ILE A 132 14.12 0.19 -2.98
N TYR A 133 14.11 0.35 -1.66
CA TYR A 133 12.93 0.22 -0.81
C TYR A 133 12.64 1.52 -0.08
N PHE A 134 11.37 1.90 -0.03
CA PHE A 134 10.86 3.04 0.72
C PHE A 134 9.91 2.59 1.82
N GLY A 135 10.39 2.60 3.07
CA GLY A 135 9.58 2.42 4.27
C GLY A 135 8.89 3.72 4.71
N SER A 136 8.24 3.70 5.86
CA SER A 136 7.54 4.86 6.42
C SER A 136 7.71 5.01 7.93
N SER A 137 8.83 4.54 8.45
CA SER A 137 9.14 4.58 9.89
C SER A 137 9.83 5.89 10.34
N GLY A 138 9.80 6.93 9.51
CA GLY A 138 10.40 8.23 9.80
C GLY A 138 11.87 8.30 9.40
N MET A 139 12.50 9.47 9.63
CA MET A 139 13.89 9.69 9.24
C MET A 139 14.85 8.95 10.18
N LYS A 140 15.15 7.71 9.84
CA LYS A 140 16.14 6.90 10.55
C LYS A 140 17.07 6.20 9.55
N THR A 141 18.26 5.86 9.99
CA THR A 141 19.14 4.96 9.24
C THR A 141 18.60 3.54 9.37
N ASP A 142 18.43 2.85 8.25
CA ASP A 142 18.05 1.46 8.22
C ASP A 142 19.28 0.53 8.27
N GLN A 143 19.06 -0.73 8.68
CA GLN A 143 20.13 -1.74 8.66
C GLN A 143 20.47 -2.22 7.24
N PHE A 144 19.55 -2.02 6.29
CA PHE A 144 19.75 -2.32 4.87
C PHE A 144 20.07 -1.01 4.13
N SER A 145 21.20 -0.97 3.43
CA SER A 145 21.71 0.26 2.77
C SER A 145 20.77 0.86 1.75
N ASN A 146 19.93 0.03 1.11
CA ASN A 146 19.00 0.46 0.09
C ASN A 146 17.57 0.68 0.62
N ASN A 147 17.40 0.68 1.95
CA ASN A 147 16.15 1.05 2.61
C ASN A 147 16.18 2.53 2.99
N PHE A 148 15.26 3.28 2.42
CA PHE A 148 15.04 4.69 2.71
C PHE A 148 13.72 4.85 3.44
N GLN A 149 13.75 5.51 4.59
CA GLN A 149 12.55 5.73 5.37
C GLN A 149 11.94 7.09 5.04
N ARG A 150 10.64 7.09 4.70
CA ARG A 150 9.85 8.30 4.48
C ARG A 150 9.21 8.76 5.78
N PHE A 151 8.94 10.02 5.91
CA PHE A 151 8.06 10.55 6.93
C PHE A 151 6.95 11.41 6.30
N HIS A 152 5.77 11.38 6.91
CA HIS A 152 4.64 12.13 6.43
C HIS A 152 4.76 13.61 6.80
N LEU A 153 4.73 14.48 5.80
CA LEU A 153 4.67 15.94 5.99
C LEU A 153 3.23 16.43 6.22
N GLU A 154 2.26 15.55 5.95
CA GLU A 154 0.85 15.91 5.92
C GLU A 154 0.26 16.15 7.31
N ASN A 155 -0.57 17.16 7.39
CA ASN A 155 -1.63 17.43 8.37
C ASN A 155 -1.36 17.53 9.88
N ARG A 156 -0.32 16.97 10.45
CA ARG A 156 -0.06 17.19 11.89
C ARG A 156 0.54 18.55 12.19
N PHE A 157 0.97 19.28 11.15
CA PHE A 157 1.73 20.51 11.24
C PHE A 157 1.30 21.54 10.20
N ALA A 158 0.03 21.61 9.87
CA ALA A 158 -0.53 22.49 8.83
C ALA A 158 -0.09 23.97 8.96
N ASN A 159 0.36 24.39 10.15
CA ASN A 159 0.85 25.73 10.42
C ASN A 159 2.37 25.78 10.77
N SER A 160 3.10 24.69 10.57
CA SER A 160 4.53 24.60 10.93
C SER A 160 5.40 24.60 9.69
N SER A 161 6.53 25.30 9.72
CA SER A 161 7.53 25.23 8.65
C SER A 161 8.16 23.84 8.58
N LEU A 162 8.61 23.43 7.40
CA LEU A 162 9.30 22.17 7.19
C LEU A 162 10.49 21.99 8.16
N SER A 163 11.24 23.07 8.41
CA SER A 163 12.35 23.08 9.37
C SER A 163 11.91 22.79 10.81
N HIS A 164 10.73 23.27 11.21
CA HIS A 164 10.16 23.00 12.53
C HIS A 164 9.71 21.54 12.66
N VAL A 165 9.09 21.00 11.62
CA VAL A 165 8.70 19.57 11.57
C VAL A 165 9.91 18.65 11.69
N ILE A 166 10.98 18.96 10.96
CA ILE A 166 12.24 18.20 10.99
C ILE A 166 12.87 18.28 12.39
N LYS A 167 13.02 19.47 12.97
CA LYS A 167 13.66 19.67 14.27
C LYS A 167 12.94 18.99 15.44
N ASN A 168 11.61 18.87 15.41
CA ASN A 168 10.84 18.27 16.50
C ASN A 168 10.70 16.75 16.40
N LYS A 169 11.20 16.11 15.36
CA LYS A 169 11.22 14.66 15.22
C LYS A 169 12.60 14.04 15.49
N TYR A 170 13.59 14.86 15.74
CA TYR A 170 15.01 14.54 16.03
C TYR A 170 15.54 15.42 17.15
#